data_73cfaaaee3b99f43d4850b7def1de3ff
#
_entry.id   73cfaaaee3b99f43d4850b7def1de3ff
#
_cell.length_a   1.000
_cell.length_b   1.000
_cell.length_c   1.000
_cell.angle_alpha   90.00
_cell.angle_beta   90.00
_cell.angle_gamma   90.00
#
_symmetry.space_group_name_H-M   'P 1'
#
loop_
_entity.id
_entity.type
_entity.pdbx_description
1 polymer ?
#
loop_
_entity_poly.entity_id
_entity_poly.type
_entity_poly.pdbx_seq_one_letter_code
_entity_poly.pdbx_strand_id
1 'polypeptide(L)'
;GVAGMLAGVLSGVPADLRLAATGNQTLIGLLCAVSFLRLVTMPDAQTRSEALPRGRTALWRTLLGVHLFGAVINIPAVFILADRLLRNGRLGRRAALVLTRGFCACTFWSPFFAAMAAALNFAPGARLGIIILTGLPLAALALWLTALDTDDGRRDTRGAGFVGYPMHLRTLAVPGTLVGLVLGTHLLWPQTGITTIVTLYAPLLCLVVLLGRRGRAGLHAFAGHALRRLGDGAPELVLFLAAGLLAAGITGLLAATGGQLPFVRFGPIEASLTLLLIVAAAFAGVHPVIAITTFGTWLAPLAPDPTLLTSTLTMGWAIGVPAGPLSGLHLSMQGRYGIPVFAFQRWNSRYIPKLLAASILALHLQAALRGL
;
A
#
# COMPACT_ATOMS: atom_id res chain seq x y z
N GLY A 1 8.76 21.21 1.15
CA GLY A 1 8.55 21.33 2.59
C GLY A 1 9.18 22.62 3.11
N VAL A 2 10.52 22.66 3.28
CA VAL A 2 11.24 23.80 3.88
C VAL A 2 10.92 25.15 3.21
N ALA A 3 10.99 25.23 1.90
CA ALA A 3 10.70 26.46 1.16
C ALA A 3 9.29 26.98 1.42
N GLY A 4 8.29 26.10 1.49
CA GLY A 4 6.90 26.48 1.82
C GLY A 4 6.74 26.96 3.27
N MET A 5 7.43 26.31 4.21
CA MET A 5 7.46 26.79 5.61
C MET A 5 8.11 28.17 5.73
N LEU A 6 9.21 28.41 5.02
CA LEU A 6 9.86 29.73 4.97
C LEU A 6 8.94 30.79 4.36
N ALA A 7 8.23 30.47 3.26
CA ALA A 7 7.24 31.37 2.66
C ALA A 7 6.14 31.73 3.67
N GLY A 8 5.63 30.75 4.43
CA GLY A 8 4.67 30.97 5.52
C GLY A 8 5.21 31.93 6.57
N VAL A 9 6.41 31.68 7.07
CA VAL A 9 7.05 32.56 8.09
C VAL A 9 7.24 33.98 7.58
N LEU A 10 7.68 34.16 6.35
CA LEU A 10 7.84 35.46 5.71
C LEU A 10 6.48 36.20 5.54
N SER A 11 5.39 35.46 5.49
CA SER A 11 4.02 35.96 5.42
C SER A 11 3.36 36.09 6.81
N GLY A 12 4.12 35.97 7.90
CA GLY A 12 3.64 36.13 9.28
C GLY A 12 2.99 34.86 9.87
N VAL A 13 3.06 33.70 9.20
CA VAL A 13 2.53 32.44 9.73
C VAL A 13 3.67 31.63 10.35
N PRO A 14 3.58 31.26 11.64
CA PRO A 14 4.65 30.51 12.30
C PRO A 14 4.83 29.13 11.65
N ALA A 15 6.08 28.65 11.57
CA ALA A 15 6.37 27.32 11.08
C ALA A 15 5.83 26.25 12.02
N ASP A 16 4.97 25.37 11.52
CA ASP A 16 4.43 24.25 12.29
C ASP A 16 5.41 23.07 12.30
N LEU A 17 6.43 23.17 13.16
CA LEU A 17 7.42 22.11 13.39
C LEU A 17 6.78 20.87 14.03
N ARG A 18 5.71 21.03 14.78
CA ARG A 18 4.97 19.91 15.36
C ARG A 18 4.31 19.09 14.26
N LEU A 19 3.59 19.71 13.34
CA LEU A 19 3.01 19.03 12.17
C LEU A 19 4.09 18.33 11.35
N ALA A 20 5.22 19.01 11.11
CA ALA A 20 6.33 18.41 10.38
C ALA A 20 6.87 17.13 11.05
N ALA A 21 6.99 17.11 12.38
CA ALA A 21 7.54 15.98 13.13
C ALA A 21 6.51 14.87 13.40
N THR A 22 5.25 15.22 13.67
CA THR A 22 4.23 14.28 14.16
C THR A 22 3.14 13.94 13.13
N GLY A 23 3.06 14.68 12.02
CA GLY A 23 1.99 14.53 11.03
C GLY A 23 1.82 13.12 10.46
N ASN A 24 2.88 12.32 10.44
CA ASN A 24 2.84 10.92 9.99
C ASN A 24 3.19 9.91 11.09
N GLN A 25 3.14 10.31 12.36
CA GLN A 25 3.47 9.42 13.50
C GLN A 25 2.65 8.13 13.52
N THR A 26 1.36 8.22 13.23
CA THR A 26 0.45 7.07 13.16
C THR A 26 0.86 6.07 12.08
N LEU A 27 1.33 6.57 10.93
CA LEU A 27 1.84 5.73 9.83
C LEU A 27 3.12 4.99 10.22
N ILE A 28 4.03 5.69 10.85
CA ILE A 28 5.29 5.13 11.34
C ILE A 28 4.98 4.03 12.36
N GLY A 29 4.10 4.31 13.32
CA GLY A 29 3.63 3.32 14.29
C GLY A 29 3.02 2.08 13.64
N LEU A 30 2.15 2.26 12.65
CA LEU A 30 1.56 1.17 11.89
C LEU A 30 2.62 0.30 11.19
N LEU A 31 3.57 0.90 10.49
CA LEU A 31 4.62 0.16 9.79
C LEU A 31 5.50 -0.64 10.76
N CYS A 32 5.89 -0.03 11.86
CA CYS A 32 6.62 -0.72 12.92
C CYS A 32 5.81 -1.91 13.46
N ALA A 33 4.53 -1.70 13.78
CA ALA A 33 3.67 -2.74 14.34
C ALA A 33 3.46 -3.92 13.36
N VAL A 34 3.14 -3.63 12.10
CA VAL A 34 2.93 -4.64 11.07
C VAL A 34 4.20 -5.44 10.76
N SER A 35 5.38 -4.85 10.95
CA SER A 35 6.66 -5.54 10.74
C SER A 35 6.84 -6.78 11.62
N PHE A 36 6.22 -6.80 12.82
CA PHE A 36 6.24 -7.96 13.73
C PHE A 36 5.54 -9.19 13.15
N LEU A 37 4.51 -9.01 12.31
CA LEU A 37 3.79 -10.13 11.71
C LEU A 37 4.69 -11.02 10.85
N ARG A 38 5.78 -10.48 10.34
CA ARG A 38 6.81 -11.23 9.61
C ARG A 38 7.34 -12.43 10.43
N LEU A 39 7.43 -12.31 11.76
CA LEU A 39 7.96 -13.36 12.64
C LEU A 39 7.07 -14.62 12.70
N VAL A 40 5.78 -14.46 12.46
CA VAL A 40 4.78 -15.54 12.59
C VAL A 40 4.14 -15.98 11.29
N THR A 41 4.35 -15.23 10.21
CA THR A 41 3.78 -15.49 8.88
C THR A 41 4.81 -16.00 7.88
N MET A 42 6.10 -16.05 8.24
CA MET A 42 7.14 -16.63 7.39
C MET A 42 6.89 -18.13 7.19
N PRO A 43 7.01 -18.64 5.95
CA PRO A 43 6.93 -20.06 5.69
C PRO A 43 8.04 -20.83 6.42
N ASP A 44 7.70 -21.98 6.98
CA ASP A 44 8.66 -22.87 7.64
C ASP A 44 9.70 -23.41 6.65
N ALA A 45 10.83 -23.92 7.19
CA ALA A 45 11.90 -24.49 6.39
C ALA A 45 11.42 -25.67 5.51
N GLN A 46 10.44 -26.44 5.97
CA GLN A 46 9.82 -27.54 5.21
C GLN A 46 9.13 -27.05 3.93
N THR A 47 8.44 -25.93 3.97
CA THR A 47 7.81 -25.32 2.79
C THR A 47 8.87 -24.86 1.77
N ARG A 48 10.12 -24.68 2.18
CA ARG A 48 11.21 -24.30 1.29
C ARG A 48 11.68 -25.42 0.36
N SER A 49 11.46 -26.67 0.71
CA SER A 49 11.87 -27.86 -0.09
C SER A 49 10.80 -28.35 -1.05
N GLU A 50 9.58 -27.83 -0.99
CA GLU A 50 8.48 -28.25 -1.87
C GLU A 50 8.74 -27.88 -3.33
N ALA A 51 8.36 -28.78 -4.23
CA ALA A 51 8.40 -28.53 -5.67
C ALA A 51 7.44 -27.39 -6.04
N LEU A 52 7.93 -26.45 -6.82
CA LEU A 52 7.12 -25.30 -7.26
C LEU A 52 6.04 -25.74 -8.25
N PRO A 53 4.75 -25.44 -7.99
CA PRO A 53 3.65 -25.77 -8.89
C PRO A 53 3.78 -25.00 -10.22
N ARG A 54 3.19 -25.56 -11.28
CA ARG A 54 3.26 -24.99 -12.64
C ARG A 54 1.86 -24.78 -13.24
N GLY A 55 1.78 -23.89 -14.24
CA GLY A 55 0.59 -23.63 -15.02
C GLY A 55 -0.35 -22.59 -14.43
N ARG A 56 -1.57 -22.53 -14.94
CA ARG A 56 -2.58 -21.50 -14.61
C ARG A 56 -2.99 -21.50 -13.13
N THR A 57 -3.12 -22.68 -12.53
CA THR A 57 -3.41 -22.80 -11.10
C THR A 57 -2.28 -22.24 -10.25
N ALA A 58 -1.04 -22.46 -10.64
CA ALA A 58 0.13 -21.91 -9.96
C ALA A 58 0.19 -20.37 -10.08
N LEU A 59 -0.18 -19.83 -11.24
CA LEU A 59 -0.31 -18.39 -11.45
C LEU A 59 -1.31 -17.77 -10.46
N TRP A 60 -2.54 -18.30 -10.41
CA TRP A 60 -3.56 -17.79 -9.51
C TRP A 60 -3.20 -17.96 -8.03
N ARG A 61 -2.62 -19.09 -7.64
CA ARG A 61 -2.14 -19.31 -6.27
C ARG A 61 -1.07 -18.29 -5.88
N THR A 62 -0.13 -17.99 -6.77
CA THR A 62 0.92 -17.01 -6.51
C THR A 62 0.33 -15.60 -6.45
N LEU A 63 -0.55 -15.25 -7.38
CA LEU A 63 -1.18 -13.94 -7.47
C LEU A 63 -2.05 -13.66 -6.24
N LEU A 64 -2.91 -14.59 -5.85
CA LEU A 64 -3.71 -14.50 -4.63
C LEU A 64 -2.82 -14.55 -3.37
N GLY A 65 -1.76 -15.35 -3.40
CA GLY A 65 -0.80 -15.42 -2.31
C GLY A 65 -0.14 -14.08 -2.04
N VAL A 66 0.48 -13.47 -3.04
CA VAL A 66 1.11 -12.15 -2.86
C VAL A 66 0.10 -11.07 -2.51
N HIS A 67 -1.12 -11.15 -3.06
CA HIS A 67 -2.20 -10.23 -2.74
C HIS A 67 -2.60 -10.32 -1.26
N LEU A 68 -2.96 -11.50 -0.77
CA LEU A 68 -3.44 -11.68 0.59
C LEU A 68 -2.33 -11.48 1.64
N PHE A 69 -1.11 -11.97 1.37
CA PHE A 69 0.03 -11.69 2.24
C PHE A 69 0.43 -10.21 2.20
N GLY A 70 0.47 -9.63 1.00
CA GLY A 70 0.80 -8.22 0.81
C GLY A 70 -0.19 -7.30 1.51
N ALA A 71 -1.47 -7.69 1.54
CA ALA A 71 -2.52 -6.94 2.23
C ALA A 71 -2.26 -6.77 3.73
N VAL A 72 -1.47 -7.64 4.36
CA VAL A 72 -1.22 -7.63 5.81
C VAL A 72 0.24 -7.37 6.14
N ILE A 73 1.19 -8.01 5.41
CA ILE A 73 2.63 -7.96 5.71
C ILE A 73 3.34 -6.86 4.91
N ASN A 74 2.67 -6.26 3.94
CA ASN A 74 3.23 -5.26 3.03
C ASN A 74 4.36 -5.79 2.12
N ILE A 75 5.31 -4.93 1.75
CA ILE A 75 6.42 -5.19 0.82
C ILE A 75 7.19 -6.50 1.10
N PRO A 76 7.48 -6.89 2.35
CA PRO A 76 8.17 -8.16 2.61
C PRO A 76 7.53 -9.38 1.95
N ALA A 77 6.20 -9.40 1.78
CA ALA A 77 5.49 -10.49 1.09
C ALA A 77 6.01 -10.69 -0.35
N VAL A 78 6.26 -9.59 -1.05
CA VAL A 78 6.77 -9.61 -2.43
C VAL A 78 8.13 -10.29 -2.49
N PHE A 79 9.05 -9.92 -1.60
CA PHE A 79 10.42 -10.44 -1.61
C PHE A 79 10.49 -11.90 -1.18
N ILE A 80 9.68 -12.31 -0.19
CA ILE A 80 9.59 -13.70 0.24
C ILE A 80 9.18 -14.60 -0.94
N LEU A 81 8.18 -14.19 -1.71
CA LEU A 81 7.72 -14.94 -2.86
C LEU A 81 8.71 -14.82 -4.04
N ALA A 82 9.28 -13.64 -4.26
CA ALA A 82 10.24 -13.42 -5.33
C ALA A 82 11.50 -14.29 -5.19
N ASP A 83 12.07 -14.37 -3.98
CA ASP A 83 13.25 -15.22 -3.70
C ASP A 83 13.00 -16.69 -3.99
N ARG A 84 11.75 -17.14 -3.86
CA ARG A 84 11.34 -18.53 -4.19
C ARG A 84 11.13 -18.76 -5.70
N LEU A 85 10.86 -17.69 -6.44
CA LEU A 85 10.61 -17.75 -7.88
C LEU A 85 11.86 -17.47 -8.71
N LEU A 86 13.01 -17.24 -8.07
CA LEU A 86 14.29 -17.07 -8.77
C LEU A 86 14.64 -18.34 -9.56
N ARG A 87 15.03 -18.15 -10.81
CA ARG A 87 15.59 -19.19 -11.67
C ARG A 87 16.96 -18.75 -12.15
N ASN A 88 17.98 -19.57 -11.89
CA ASN A 88 19.36 -19.23 -12.20
C ASN A 88 19.76 -17.83 -11.73
N GLY A 89 19.32 -17.45 -10.51
CA GLY A 89 19.59 -16.14 -9.92
C GLY A 89 18.81 -14.97 -10.52
N ARG A 90 17.85 -15.21 -11.43
CA ARG A 90 17.07 -14.14 -12.09
C ARG A 90 15.57 -14.29 -11.85
N LEU A 91 14.91 -13.16 -11.64
CA LEU A 91 13.45 -13.09 -11.57
C LEU A 91 12.89 -12.75 -12.96
N GLY A 92 12.10 -13.67 -13.54
CA GLY A 92 11.52 -13.45 -14.86
C GLY A 92 10.43 -12.37 -14.87
N ARG A 93 10.23 -11.70 -16.02
CA ARG A 93 9.22 -10.63 -16.21
C ARG A 93 7.83 -11.03 -15.70
N ARG A 94 7.34 -12.23 -16.00
CA ARG A 94 6.01 -12.70 -15.58
C ARG A 94 5.90 -12.76 -14.06
N ALA A 95 6.89 -13.36 -13.40
CA ALA A 95 6.92 -13.44 -11.94
C ALA A 95 6.98 -12.05 -11.33
N ALA A 96 7.80 -11.13 -11.87
CA ALA A 96 7.87 -9.76 -11.41
C ALA A 96 6.53 -9.03 -11.52
N LEU A 97 5.80 -9.17 -12.65
CA LEU A 97 4.48 -8.57 -12.85
C LEU A 97 3.43 -9.15 -11.90
N VAL A 98 3.38 -10.48 -11.77
CA VAL A 98 2.45 -11.15 -10.85
C VAL A 98 2.66 -10.67 -9.42
N LEU A 99 3.91 -10.58 -8.98
CA LEU A 99 4.24 -10.16 -7.62
C LEU A 99 3.94 -8.68 -7.38
N THR A 100 4.37 -7.81 -8.28
CA THR A 100 4.22 -6.34 -8.07
C THR A 100 2.78 -5.89 -8.24
N ARG A 101 2.06 -6.34 -9.28
CA ARG A 101 0.66 -5.97 -9.50
C ARG A 101 -0.27 -6.62 -8.46
N GLY A 102 -0.05 -7.89 -8.11
CA GLY A 102 -0.81 -8.56 -7.05
C GLY A 102 -0.66 -7.88 -5.70
N PHE A 103 0.54 -7.42 -5.38
CA PHE A 103 0.81 -6.61 -4.20
C PHE A 103 0.12 -5.24 -4.28
N CYS A 104 0.30 -4.49 -5.37
CA CYS A 104 -0.31 -3.16 -5.50
C CYS A 104 -1.84 -3.18 -5.46
N ALA A 105 -2.47 -4.27 -5.91
CA ALA A 105 -3.92 -4.43 -5.83
C ALA A 105 -4.47 -4.42 -4.38
N CYS A 106 -3.64 -4.75 -3.36
CA CYS A 106 -4.05 -4.66 -1.96
C CYS A 106 -4.40 -3.25 -1.54
N THR A 107 -3.74 -2.27 -2.14
CA THR A 107 -3.90 -0.84 -1.79
C THR A 107 -5.31 -0.34 -1.98
N PHE A 108 -6.08 -0.95 -2.89
CA PHE A 108 -7.47 -0.54 -3.12
C PHE A 108 -8.37 -0.75 -1.91
N TRP A 109 -8.06 -1.71 -1.02
CA TRP A 109 -9.01 -2.11 0.02
C TRP A 109 -8.40 -2.40 1.40
N SER A 110 -7.09 -2.72 1.49
CA SER A 110 -6.52 -3.20 2.75
C SER A 110 -6.32 -2.09 3.78
N PRO A 111 -6.91 -2.20 4.97
CA PRO A 111 -6.70 -1.25 6.06
C PRO A 111 -5.31 -1.34 6.71
N PHE A 112 -4.56 -2.41 6.44
CA PHE A 112 -3.20 -2.62 6.96
C PHE A 112 -2.12 -2.04 6.05
N PHE A 113 -2.52 -1.50 4.91
CA PHE A 113 -1.60 -0.95 3.94
C PHE A 113 -1.25 0.50 4.25
N ALA A 114 0.03 0.86 4.09
CA ALA A 114 0.51 2.22 4.38
C ALA A 114 -0.28 3.32 3.65
N ALA A 115 -0.73 3.05 2.42
CA ALA A 115 -1.52 3.99 1.64
C ALA A 115 -2.88 4.30 2.27
N MET A 116 -3.58 3.29 2.81
CA MET A 116 -4.86 3.47 3.50
C MET A 116 -4.66 4.32 4.74
N ALA A 117 -3.64 4.00 5.54
CA ALA A 117 -3.34 4.76 6.75
C ALA A 117 -2.95 6.22 6.42
N ALA A 118 -2.17 6.44 5.34
CA ALA A 118 -1.84 7.78 4.85
C ALA A 118 -3.09 8.56 4.44
N ALA A 119 -3.98 7.94 3.67
CA ALA A 119 -5.21 8.57 3.20
C ALA A 119 -6.15 8.91 4.36
N LEU A 120 -6.32 8.00 5.33
CA LEU A 120 -7.15 8.21 6.53
C LEU A 120 -6.63 9.33 7.42
N ASN A 121 -5.32 9.60 7.41
CA ASN A 121 -4.72 10.72 8.14
C ASN A 121 -5.21 12.08 7.62
N PHE A 122 -5.48 12.20 6.31
CA PHE A 122 -6.03 13.42 5.69
C PHE A 122 -7.55 13.45 5.67
N ALA A 123 -8.22 12.35 5.96
CA ALA A 123 -9.66 12.21 5.87
C ALA A 123 -10.23 11.48 7.10
N PRO A 124 -10.08 12.04 8.31
CA PRO A 124 -10.66 11.45 9.53
C PRO A 124 -12.18 11.32 9.38
N GLY A 125 -12.75 10.20 9.85
CA GLY A 125 -14.17 9.91 9.72
C GLY A 125 -14.58 9.23 8.41
N ALA A 126 -13.63 8.85 7.55
CA ALA A 126 -13.92 8.05 6.36
C ALA A 126 -14.52 6.69 6.71
N ARG A 127 -15.55 6.28 5.96
CA ARG A 127 -16.28 5.01 6.17
C ARG A 127 -15.53 3.86 5.52
N LEU A 128 -14.71 3.16 6.30
CA LEU A 128 -13.85 2.06 5.81
C LEU A 128 -14.63 1.00 5.04
N GLY A 129 -15.82 0.59 5.51
CA GLY A 129 -16.64 -0.40 4.83
C GLY A 129 -16.98 -0.01 3.39
N ILE A 130 -17.28 1.26 3.13
CA ILE A 130 -17.54 1.78 1.79
C ILE A 130 -16.26 1.75 0.93
N ILE A 131 -15.13 2.16 1.50
CA ILE A 131 -13.84 2.13 0.81
C ILE A 131 -13.48 0.69 0.40
N ILE A 132 -13.65 -0.27 1.30
CA ILE A 132 -13.41 -1.70 1.03
C ILE A 132 -14.35 -2.20 -0.06
N LEU A 133 -15.66 -1.93 0.05
CA LEU A 133 -16.65 -2.36 -0.95
C LEU A 133 -16.38 -1.76 -2.34
N THR A 134 -15.91 -0.53 -2.41
CA THR A 134 -15.51 0.13 -3.68
C THR A 134 -14.17 -0.43 -4.19
N GLY A 135 -13.23 -0.72 -3.30
CA GLY A 135 -11.88 -1.15 -3.65
C GLY A 135 -11.77 -2.62 -4.04
N LEU A 136 -12.57 -3.52 -3.44
CA LEU A 136 -12.52 -4.96 -3.74
C LEU A 136 -12.79 -5.31 -5.22
N PRO A 137 -13.80 -4.74 -5.90
CA PRO A 137 -14.00 -4.96 -7.34
C PRO A 137 -12.81 -4.48 -8.18
N LEU A 138 -12.20 -3.35 -7.81
CA LEU A 138 -11.00 -2.83 -8.49
C LEU A 138 -9.79 -3.74 -8.27
N ALA A 139 -9.62 -4.26 -7.07
CA ALA A 139 -8.59 -5.25 -6.77
C ALA A 139 -8.81 -6.55 -7.58
N ALA A 140 -10.03 -7.05 -7.65
CA ALA A 140 -10.39 -8.21 -8.44
C ALA A 140 -10.09 -7.99 -9.93
N LEU A 141 -10.46 -6.82 -10.47
CA LEU A 141 -10.12 -6.41 -11.84
C LEU A 141 -8.60 -6.36 -12.07
N ALA A 142 -7.86 -5.78 -11.12
CA ALA A 142 -6.40 -5.69 -11.18
C ALA A 142 -5.74 -7.08 -11.24
N LEU A 143 -6.21 -8.03 -10.41
CA LEU A 143 -5.74 -9.41 -10.41
C LEU A 143 -6.10 -10.11 -11.72
N TRP A 144 -7.33 -9.94 -12.19
CA TRP A 144 -7.80 -10.53 -13.46
C TRP A 144 -7.01 -10.02 -14.66
N LEU A 145 -6.80 -8.71 -14.79
CA LEU A 145 -5.98 -8.12 -15.84
C LEU A 145 -4.52 -8.63 -15.78
N THR A 146 -4.00 -8.81 -14.56
CA THR A 146 -2.66 -9.37 -14.37
C THR A 146 -2.59 -10.82 -14.85
N ALA A 147 -3.59 -11.63 -14.51
CA ALA A 147 -3.66 -13.00 -14.97
C ALA A 147 -3.73 -13.06 -16.51
N LEU A 148 -4.55 -12.23 -17.15
CA LEU A 148 -4.63 -12.16 -18.63
C LEU A 148 -3.31 -11.77 -19.27
N ASP A 149 -2.60 -10.78 -18.72
CA ASP A 149 -1.33 -10.30 -19.29
C ASP A 149 -0.16 -11.28 -19.09
N THR A 150 -0.30 -12.22 -18.13
CA THR A 150 0.77 -13.16 -17.76
C THR A 150 0.45 -14.61 -18.12
N ASP A 151 -0.80 -14.93 -18.49
CA ASP A 151 -1.22 -16.24 -18.98
C ASP A 151 -1.00 -16.29 -20.51
N ASP A 152 0.02 -17.01 -20.94
CA ASP A 152 0.37 -17.09 -22.37
C ASP A 152 -0.60 -17.91 -23.21
N GLY A 153 -1.76 -18.31 -22.74
CA GLY A 153 -2.78 -19.03 -23.56
C GLY A 153 -2.24 -20.05 -24.60
N ARG A 154 -0.96 -19.96 -24.92
CA ARG A 154 -0.23 -20.93 -25.73
C ARG A 154 0.00 -22.14 -24.84
N ARG A 155 -0.62 -23.24 -25.17
CA ARG A 155 -0.20 -24.58 -24.76
C ARG A 155 1.30 -24.64 -25.03
N ASP A 156 2.09 -24.36 -24.00
CA ASP A 156 3.53 -24.44 -24.12
C ASP A 156 3.89 -25.91 -24.29
N THR A 157 4.08 -26.29 -25.55
CA THR A 157 4.50 -27.63 -25.96
C THR A 157 5.83 -28.06 -25.38
N ARG A 158 6.51 -27.14 -24.65
CA ARG A 158 7.80 -27.38 -23.98
C ARG A 158 7.70 -27.50 -22.45
N GLY A 159 6.51 -27.66 -21.86
CA GLY A 159 6.34 -27.89 -20.42
C GLY A 159 6.72 -26.70 -19.49
N ALA A 160 6.83 -25.48 -20.01
CA ALA A 160 7.27 -24.29 -19.30
C ALA A 160 6.12 -23.36 -18.88
N GLY A 161 5.01 -23.89 -18.34
CA GLY A 161 3.95 -23.09 -17.74
C GLY A 161 4.50 -22.18 -16.61
N PHE A 162 3.73 -21.15 -16.21
CA PHE A 162 4.09 -20.26 -15.09
C PHE A 162 4.49 -21.12 -13.87
N VAL A 163 5.66 -20.84 -13.31
CA VAL A 163 6.12 -21.47 -12.08
C VAL A 163 5.75 -20.58 -10.94
N GLY A 164 4.92 -21.11 -10.05
CA GLY A 164 4.31 -20.35 -8.97
C GLY A 164 4.75 -20.80 -7.60
N TYR A 165 4.26 -20.08 -6.59
CA TYR A 165 4.48 -20.37 -5.18
C TYR A 165 3.39 -21.32 -4.65
N PRO A 166 3.73 -22.38 -3.88
CA PRO A 166 2.75 -23.23 -3.23
C PRO A 166 2.13 -22.49 -2.04
N MET A 167 1.00 -21.83 -2.28
CA MET A 167 0.28 -21.12 -1.22
C MET A 167 -0.51 -22.12 -0.38
N HIS A 168 -0.30 -22.10 0.92
CA HIS A 168 -1.06 -22.86 1.90
C HIS A 168 -2.03 -21.96 2.67
N LEU A 169 -3.31 -22.31 2.71
CA LEU A 169 -4.34 -21.53 3.42
C LEU A 169 -4.04 -21.37 4.92
N ARG A 170 -3.36 -22.33 5.52
CA ARG A 170 -2.93 -22.27 6.92
C ARG A 170 -2.05 -21.06 7.24
N THR A 171 -1.28 -20.58 6.27
CA THR A 171 -0.42 -19.40 6.45
C THR A 171 -1.22 -18.10 6.52
N LEU A 172 -2.49 -18.12 6.08
CA LEU A 172 -3.41 -16.98 6.20
C LEU A 172 -4.13 -16.92 7.56
N ALA A 173 -3.96 -17.91 8.44
CA ALA A 173 -4.65 -17.94 9.73
C ALA A 173 -4.31 -16.70 10.57
N VAL A 174 -3.03 -16.35 10.74
CA VAL A 174 -2.60 -15.17 11.52
C VAL A 174 -3.08 -13.86 10.89
N PRO A 175 -2.89 -13.60 9.58
CA PRO A 175 -3.48 -12.47 8.89
C PRO A 175 -5.01 -12.39 9.04
N GLY A 176 -5.70 -13.51 8.84
CA GLY A 176 -7.17 -13.57 8.97
C GLY A 176 -7.66 -13.27 10.40
N THR A 177 -6.97 -13.79 11.41
CA THR A 177 -7.26 -13.48 12.82
C THR A 177 -7.09 -11.99 13.09
N LEU A 178 -6.03 -11.36 12.56
CA LEU A 178 -5.81 -9.92 12.73
C LEU A 178 -6.94 -9.11 12.08
N VAL A 179 -7.33 -9.48 10.85
CA VAL A 179 -8.48 -8.84 10.16
C VAL A 179 -9.74 -8.95 11.01
N GLY A 180 -10.06 -10.14 11.51
CA GLY A 180 -11.22 -10.37 12.37
C GLY A 180 -11.18 -9.54 13.65
N LEU A 181 -10.04 -9.46 14.33
CA LEU A 181 -9.86 -8.65 15.53
C LEU A 181 -10.04 -7.16 15.23
N VAL A 182 -9.43 -6.66 14.17
CA VAL A 182 -9.50 -5.23 13.80
C VAL A 182 -10.93 -4.84 13.43
N LEU A 183 -11.58 -5.60 12.56
CA LEU A 183 -12.96 -5.31 12.16
C LEU A 183 -13.94 -5.47 13.32
N GLY A 184 -13.80 -6.53 14.12
CA GLY A 184 -14.63 -6.75 15.30
C GLY A 184 -14.50 -5.63 16.32
N THR A 185 -13.27 -5.18 16.61
CA THR A 185 -13.02 -4.05 17.52
C THR A 185 -13.59 -2.75 16.96
N HIS A 186 -13.39 -2.47 15.67
CA HIS A 186 -13.92 -1.25 15.06
C HIS A 186 -15.45 -1.22 15.03
N LEU A 187 -16.12 -2.38 14.90
CA LEU A 187 -17.58 -2.46 15.01
C LEU A 187 -18.08 -2.20 16.43
N LEU A 188 -17.34 -2.67 17.44
CA LEU A 188 -17.70 -2.46 18.86
C LEU A 188 -17.34 -1.06 19.37
N TRP A 189 -16.23 -0.49 18.87
CA TRP A 189 -15.73 0.83 19.22
C TRP A 189 -15.40 1.66 17.98
N PRO A 190 -16.41 2.19 17.25
CA PRO A 190 -16.21 2.94 16.00
C PRO A 190 -15.38 4.22 16.16
N GLN A 191 -15.30 4.74 17.38
CA GLN A 191 -14.50 5.93 17.72
C GLN A 191 -12.99 5.68 17.64
N THR A 192 -12.56 4.40 17.77
CA THR A 192 -11.15 4.07 17.73
C THR A 192 -10.67 3.98 16.28
N GLY A 193 -9.67 4.76 15.94
CA GLY A 193 -9.07 4.76 14.61
C GLY A 193 -8.48 3.39 14.26
N ILE A 194 -8.75 2.92 13.05
CA ILE A 194 -8.31 1.60 12.57
C ILE A 194 -6.80 1.44 12.63
N THR A 195 -6.05 2.49 12.27
CA THR A 195 -4.59 2.51 12.38
C THR A 195 -4.11 2.26 13.80
N THR A 196 -4.80 2.83 14.81
CA THR A 196 -4.52 2.61 16.23
C THR A 196 -4.78 1.15 16.62
N ILE A 197 -5.92 0.59 16.20
CA ILE A 197 -6.26 -0.81 16.48
C ILE A 197 -5.22 -1.75 15.88
N VAL A 198 -4.83 -1.53 14.62
CA VAL A 198 -3.81 -2.35 13.94
C VAL A 198 -2.45 -2.23 14.65
N THR A 199 -2.06 -1.00 15.01
CA THR A 199 -0.78 -0.73 15.71
C THR A 199 -0.69 -1.48 17.04
N LEU A 200 -1.81 -1.62 17.75
CA LEU A 200 -1.87 -2.37 19.00
C LEU A 200 -1.92 -3.89 18.77
N TYR A 201 -2.81 -4.35 17.88
CA TYR A 201 -3.09 -5.78 17.74
C TYR A 201 -2.04 -6.55 16.95
N ALA A 202 -1.35 -5.94 15.99
CA ALA A 202 -0.35 -6.65 15.21
C ALA A 202 0.81 -7.18 16.05
N PRO A 203 1.49 -6.37 16.91
CA PRO A 203 2.54 -6.89 17.79
C PRO A 203 1.98 -7.80 18.89
N LEU A 204 0.79 -7.50 19.45
CA LEU A 204 0.17 -8.33 20.48
C LEU A 204 -0.14 -9.74 19.95
N LEU A 205 -0.80 -9.83 18.79
CA LEU A 205 -1.08 -11.12 18.14
C LEU A 205 0.21 -11.87 17.81
N CYS A 206 1.22 -11.16 17.30
CA CYS A 206 2.53 -11.75 17.05
C CYS A 206 3.14 -12.34 18.33
N LEU A 207 3.12 -11.60 19.44
CA LEU A 207 3.64 -12.06 20.73
C LEU A 207 2.88 -13.30 21.23
N VAL A 208 1.55 -13.30 21.20
CA VAL A 208 0.72 -14.44 21.62
C VAL A 208 1.04 -15.69 20.78
N VAL A 209 1.11 -15.55 19.46
CA VAL A 209 1.43 -16.66 18.55
C VAL A 209 2.86 -17.19 18.81
N LEU A 210 3.83 -16.31 19.01
CA LEU A 210 5.22 -16.69 19.29
C LEU A 210 5.35 -17.41 20.62
N LEU A 211 4.70 -16.91 21.67
CA LEU A 211 4.68 -17.57 23.00
C LEU A 211 4.04 -18.95 22.89
N GLY A 212 2.91 -19.09 22.19
CA GLY A 212 2.25 -20.38 22.01
C GLY A 212 3.05 -21.38 21.19
N ARG A 213 3.83 -20.92 20.19
CA ARG A 213 4.62 -21.81 19.31
C ARG A 213 6.02 -22.12 19.84
N ARG A 214 6.67 -21.18 20.53
CA ARG A 214 8.11 -21.21 20.86
C ARG A 214 8.41 -20.90 22.34
N GLY A 215 7.41 -20.63 23.18
CA GLY A 215 7.61 -20.28 24.57
C GLY A 215 8.59 -19.11 24.76
N ARG A 216 9.56 -19.28 25.68
CA ARG A 216 10.58 -18.25 25.95
C ARG A 216 11.43 -17.86 24.74
N ALA A 217 11.71 -18.81 23.83
CA ALA A 217 12.42 -18.49 22.59
C ALA A 217 11.62 -17.54 21.68
N GLY A 218 10.29 -17.61 21.73
CA GLY A 218 9.39 -16.67 21.05
C GLY A 218 9.53 -15.25 21.59
N LEU A 219 9.62 -15.10 22.92
CA LEU A 219 9.83 -13.80 23.57
C LEU A 219 11.18 -13.18 23.15
N HIS A 220 12.26 -13.99 23.12
CA HIS A 220 13.56 -13.52 22.66
C HIS A 220 13.54 -13.11 21.19
N ALA A 221 12.81 -13.85 20.32
CA ALA A 221 12.64 -13.48 18.92
C ALA A 221 11.88 -12.15 18.77
N PHE A 222 10.82 -11.94 19.56
CA PHE A 222 10.04 -10.70 19.58
C PHE A 222 10.90 -9.51 20.04
N ALA A 223 11.61 -9.64 21.17
CA ALA A 223 12.51 -8.61 21.69
C ALA A 223 13.67 -8.33 20.70
N GLY A 224 14.24 -9.38 20.10
CA GLY A 224 15.28 -9.24 19.09
C GLY A 224 14.82 -8.48 17.84
N HIS A 225 13.56 -8.66 17.43
CA HIS A 225 12.97 -7.87 16.33
C HIS A 225 12.82 -6.41 16.72
N ALA A 226 12.26 -6.14 17.92
CA ALA A 226 12.06 -4.78 18.41
C ALA A 226 13.37 -3.99 18.50
N LEU A 227 14.45 -4.63 19.02
CA LEU A 227 15.71 -3.95 19.28
C LEU A 227 16.64 -3.85 18.07
N ARG A 228 16.54 -4.76 17.10
CA ARG A 228 17.55 -4.88 16.03
C ARG A 228 17.00 -4.75 14.62
N ARG A 229 15.69 -4.99 14.41
CA ARG A 229 15.11 -5.08 13.07
C ARG A 229 14.15 -3.96 12.71
N LEU A 230 13.65 -3.19 13.67
CA LEU A 230 12.83 -2.01 13.36
C LEU A 230 13.61 -0.97 12.56
N GLY A 231 14.92 -0.87 12.78
CA GLY A 231 15.80 -0.01 11.97
C GLY A 231 15.93 -0.40 10.49
N ASP A 232 15.59 -1.64 10.12
CA ASP A 232 15.60 -2.08 8.72
C ASP A 232 14.55 -1.30 7.87
N GLY A 233 13.53 -0.69 8.51
CA GLY A 233 12.51 0.18 7.90
C GLY A 233 12.90 1.67 7.86
N ALA A 234 14.15 2.03 8.16
CA ALA A 234 14.58 3.43 8.19
C ALA A 234 14.30 4.21 6.90
N PRO A 235 14.46 3.65 5.68
CA PRO A 235 14.15 4.38 4.45
C PRO A 235 12.68 4.81 4.37
N GLU A 236 11.75 3.93 4.75
CA GLU A 236 10.32 4.23 4.81
C GLU A 236 10.00 5.26 5.88
N LEU A 237 10.65 5.18 7.04
CA LEU A 237 10.48 6.15 8.12
C LEU A 237 10.93 7.55 7.69
N VAL A 238 12.09 7.65 7.03
CA VAL A 238 12.61 8.92 6.48
C VAL A 238 11.64 9.49 5.43
N LEU A 239 11.11 8.64 4.55
CA LEU A 239 10.13 9.05 3.54
C LEU A 239 8.87 9.66 4.18
N PHE A 240 8.33 9.05 5.24
CA PHE A 240 7.13 9.56 5.93
C PHE A 240 7.41 10.81 6.77
N LEU A 241 8.59 10.94 7.35
CA LEU A 241 9.02 12.18 7.99
C LEU A 241 9.14 13.33 6.98
N ALA A 242 9.75 13.04 5.81
CA ALA A 242 9.84 14.00 4.72
C ALA A 242 8.46 14.42 4.19
N ALA A 243 7.51 13.48 4.14
CA ALA A 243 6.11 13.79 3.79
C ALA A 243 5.43 14.69 4.83
N GLY A 244 5.71 14.51 6.13
CA GLY A 244 5.24 15.41 7.20
C GLY A 244 5.79 16.83 7.04
N LEU A 245 7.08 16.94 6.75
CA LEU A 245 7.72 18.23 6.45
C LEU A 245 7.13 18.88 5.18
N LEU A 246 6.77 18.08 4.18
CA LEU A 246 6.10 18.55 2.97
C LEU A 246 4.70 19.11 3.30
N ALA A 247 3.91 18.39 4.11
CA ALA A 247 2.58 18.83 4.53
C ALA A 247 2.64 20.18 5.24
N ALA A 248 3.54 20.33 6.22
CA ALA A 248 3.76 21.59 6.91
C ALA A 248 4.16 22.73 5.95
N GLY A 249 5.00 22.42 4.95
CA GLY A 249 5.39 23.40 3.94
C GLY A 249 4.25 23.80 3.01
N ILE A 250 3.36 22.86 2.63
CA ILE A 250 2.18 23.17 1.82
C ILE A 250 1.22 24.07 2.61
N THR A 251 1.00 23.77 3.89
CA THR A 251 0.17 24.60 4.77
C THR A 251 0.73 26.03 4.86
N GLY A 252 2.05 26.20 5.06
CA GLY A 252 2.71 27.50 5.07
C GLY A 252 2.59 28.24 3.73
N LEU A 253 2.74 27.54 2.61
CA LEU A 253 2.58 28.12 1.28
C LEU A 253 1.15 28.58 1.01
N LEU A 254 0.15 27.76 1.37
CA LEU A 254 -1.26 28.14 1.26
C LEU A 254 -1.56 29.40 2.04
N ALA A 255 -1.07 29.49 3.28
CA ALA A 255 -1.22 30.69 4.08
C ALA A 255 -0.56 31.92 3.44
N ALA A 256 0.65 31.77 2.88
CA ALA A 256 1.38 32.85 2.21
C ALA A 256 0.72 33.33 0.90
N THR A 257 0.01 32.44 0.19
CA THR A 257 -0.62 32.76 -1.11
C THR A 257 -2.11 33.11 -1.01
N GLY A 258 -2.63 33.27 0.20
CA GLY A 258 -4.06 33.56 0.42
C GLY A 258 -4.96 32.35 0.20
N GLY A 259 -4.41 31.13 0.28
CA GLY A 259 -5.19 29.90 0.28
C GLY A 259 -5.82 29.54 -1.09
N GLN A 260 -5.17 29.87 -2.19
CA GLN A 260 -5.69 29.50 -3.51
C GLN A 260 -5.82 27.98 -3.62
N LEU A 261 -7.05 27.53 -3.78
CA LEU A 261 -7.40 26.12 -3.91
C LEU A 261 -7.59 25.75 -5.39
N PRO A 262 -7.27 24.51 -5.78
CA PRO A 262 -7.41 24.09 -7.17
C PRO A 262 -8.88 23.94 -7.59
N PHE A 263 -9.77 23.82 -6.61
CA PHE A 263 -11.21 23.58 -6.79
C PHE A 263 -12.03 24.43 -5.83
N VAL A 264 -13.29 24.68 -6.17
CA VAL A 264 -14.27 25.36 -5.29
C VAL A 264 -14.97 24.34 -4.37
N ARG A 265 -15.09 23.09 -4.82
CA ARG A 265 -15.70 21.97 -4.09
C ARG A 265 -14.96 20.68 -4.43
N PHE A 266 -15.24 19.61 -3.70
CA PHE A 266 -14.66 18.31 -3.97
C PHE A 266 -15.76 17.27 -4.19
N GLY A 267 -16.15 17.08 -5.44
CA GLY A 267 -17.09 16.07 -5.91
C GLY A 267 -16.40 15.00 -6.76
N PRO A 268 -17.17 14.16 -7.50
CA PRO A 268 -16.63 13.06 -8.28
C PRO A 268 -15.73 13.51 -9.44
N ILE A 269 -15.94 14.69 -10.02
CA ILE A 269 -15.11 15.26 -11.09
C ILE A 269 -13.74 15.64 -10.51
N GLU A 270 -13.72 16.39 -9.42
CA GLU A 270 -12.50 16.82 -8.75
C GLU A 270 -11.71 15.63 -8.19
N ALA A 271 -12.41 14.61 -7.69
CA ALA A 271 -11.82 13.34 -7.28
C ALA A 271 -11.13 12.63 -8.46
N SER A 272 -11.78 12.60 -9.63
CA SER A 272 -11.22 12.01 -10.85
C SER A 272 -10.00 12.80 -11.36
N LEU A 273 -10.06 14.12 -11.35
CA LEU A 273 -8.93 14.98 -11.73
C LEU A 273 -7.76 14.80 -10.76
N THR A 274 -8.04 14.75 -9.46
CA THR A 274 -7.01 14.47 -8.44
C THR A 274 -6.36 13.11 -8.65
N LEU A 275 -7.15 12.06 -8.93
CA LEU A 275 -6.65 10.74 -9.26
C LEU A 275 -5.73 10.77 -10.50
N LEU A 276 -6.15 11.44 -11.56
CA LEU A 276 -5.36 11.61 -12.78
C LEU A 276 -4.03 12.31 -12.50
N LEU A 277 -4.05 13.39 -11.71
CA LEU A 277 -2.86 14.15 -11.35
C LEU A 277 -1.89 13.34 -10.48
N ILE A 278 -2.39 12.55 -9.51
CA ILE A 278 -1.57 11.64 -8.70
C ILE A 278 -0.87 10.61 -9.59
N VAL A 279 -1.61 9.99 -10.52
CA VAL A 279 -1.06 8.96 -11.42
C VAL A 279 -0.07 9.58 -12.42
N ALA A 280 -0.35 10.77 -12.95
CA ALA A 280 0.55 11.51 -13.84
C ALA A 280 1.85 11.90 -13.11
N ALA A 281 1.75 12.40 -11.87
CA ALA A 281 2.90 12.72 -11.04
C ALA A 281 3.76 11.47 -10.76
N ALA A 282 3.11 10.33 -10.44
CA ALA A 282 3.81 9.08 -10.25
C ALA A 282 4.50 8.60 -11.52
N PHE A 283 3.85 8.72 -12.68
CA PHE A 283 4.43 8.40 -13.98
C PHE A 283 5.66 9.25 -14.29
N ALA A 284 5.65 10.53 -13.88
CA ALA A 284 6.79 11.45 -13.98
C ALA A 284 7.90 11.17 -12.94
N GLY A 285 7.72 10.18 -12.02
CA GLY A 285 8.72 9.79 -11.04
C GLY A 285 8.49 10.34 -9.63
N VAL A 286 7.38 11.02 -9.37
CA VAL A 286 7.01 11.44 -8.01
C VAL A 286 6.53 10.23 -7.22
N HIS A 287 7.09 10.00 -6.02
CA HIS A 287 6.64 8.90 -5.18
C HIS A 287 5.17 9.11 -4.75
N PRO A 288 4.29 8.10 -4.83
CA PRO A 288 2.86 8.26 -4.51
C PRO A 288 2.56 8.89 -3.14
N VAL A 289 3.38 8.65 -2.13
CA VAL A 289 3.21 9.28 -0.82
C VAL A 289 3.31 10.80 -0.88
N ILE A 290 4.21 11.32 -1.74
CA ILE A 290 4.39 12.77 -1.92
C ILE A 290 3.12 13.36 -2.53
N ALA A 291 2.60 12.73 -3.59
CA ALA A 291 1.38 13.18 -4.25
C ALA A 291 0.17 13.13 -3.29
N ILE A 292 0.00 12.03 -2.53
CA ILE A 292 -1.08 11.91 -1.53
C ILE A 292 -0.97 12.97 -0.45
N THR A 293 0.23 13.20 0.09
CA THR A 293 0.45 14.24 1.10
C THR A 293 0.15 15.62 0.51
N THR A 294 0.59 15.89 -0.71
CA THR A 294 0.34 17.17 -1.39
C THR A 294 -1.16 17.40 -1.56
N PHE A 295 -1.86 16.48 -2.19
CA PHE A 295 -3.30 16.65 -2.44
C PHE A 295 -4.13 16.55 -1.16
N GLY A 296 -3.80 15.67 -0.23
CA GLY A 296 -4.46 15.55 1.07
C GLY A 296 -4.40 16.84 1.86
N THR A 297 -3.23 17.47 1.94
CA THR A 297 -3.04 18.74 2.63
C THR A 297 -3.69 19.92 1.86
N TRP A 298 -3.50 19.94 0.54
CA TRP A 298 -3.99 21.05 -0.29
C TRP A 298 -5.52 21.09 -0.38
N LEU A 299 -6.18 19.95 -0.35
CA LEU A 299 -7.64 19.83 -0.42
C LEU A 299 -8.33 19.92 0.95
N ALA A 300 -7.59 19.81 2.05
CA ALA A 300 -8.15 19.84 3.41
C ALA A 300 -9.06 21.05 3.69
N PRO A 301 -8.73 22.29 3.26
CA PRO A 301 -9.59 23.46 3.50
C PRO A 301 -10.96 23.39 2.81
N LEU A 302 -11.14 22.56 1.77
CA LEU A 302 -12.43 22.32 1.12
C LEU A 302 -13.37 21.45 1.94
N ALA A 303 -12.92 20.90 3.07
CA ALA A 303 -13.65 19.94 3.90
C ALA A 303 -14.32 18.83 3.04
N PRO A 304 -13.56 18.11 2.19
CA PRO A 304 -14.10 17.13 1.27
C PRO A 304 -14.79 16.01 2.01
N ASP A 305 -15.76 15.30 1.36
CA ASP A 305 -16.27 14.06 1.94
C ASP A 305 -15.10 13.09 2.25
N PRO A 306 -14.93 12.68 3.51
CA PRO A 306 -13.74 11.93 3.91
C PRO A 306 -13.60 10.59 3.19
N THR A 307 -14.73 9.93 2.86
CA THR A 307 -14.73 8.61 2.21
C THR A 307 -14.36 8.72 0.73
N LEU A 308 -14.87 9.75 0.05
CA LEU A 308 -14.52 10.00 -1.35
C LEU A 308 -13.05 10.40 -1.49
N LEU A 309 -12.55 11.28 -0.61
CA LEU A 309 -11.15 11.66 -0.60
C LEU A 309 -10.24 10.45 -0.32
N THR A 310 -10.54 9.65 0.70
CA THR A 310 -9.75 8.46 1.02
C THR A 310 -9.72 7.49 -0.17
N SER A 311 -10.87 7.23 -0.81
CA SER A 311 -10.94 6.37 -2.00
C SER A 311 -10.07 6.91 -3.13
N THR A 312 -10.12 8.22 -3.40
CA THR A 312 -9.29 8.88 -4.42
C THR A 312 -7.81 8.71 -4.14
N LEU A 313 -7.37 8.96 -2.91
CA LEU A 313 -5.96 8.89 -2.51
C LEU A 313 -5.44 7.44 -2.55
N THR A 314 -6.22 6.47 -2.08
CA THR A 314 -5.83 5.05 -2.10
C THR A 314 -5.78 4.50 -3.51
N MET A 315 -6.74 4.84 -4.38
CA MET A 315 -6.73 4.50 -5.81
C MET A 315 -5.53 5.14 -6.52
N GLY A 316 -5.20 6.39 -6.19
CA GLY A 316 -4.02 7.10 -6.68
C GLY A 316 -2.72 6.38 -6.33
N TRP A 317 -2.60 5.86 -5.11
CA TRP A 317 -1.45 5.05 -4.74
C TRP A 317 -1.44 3.68 -5.43
N ALA A 318 -2.59 2.99 -5.45
CA ALA A 318 -2.72 1.66 -6.06
C ALA A 318 -2.30 1.63 -7.53
N ILE A 319 -2.61 2.69 -8.26
CA ILE A 319 -2.26 2.86 -9.68
C ILE A 319 -0.90 3.55 -9.84
N GLY A 320 -0.58 4.51 -8.96
CA GLY A 320 0.65 5.29 -9.02
C GLY A 320 1.91 4.44 -8.82
N VAL A 321 1.89 3.43 -7.92
CA VAL A 321 3.04 2.54 -7.73
C VAL A 321 3.38 1.76 -9.01
N PRO A 322 2.44 1.07 -9.68
CA PRO A 322 2.72 0.43 -10.96
C PRO A 322 3.06 1.40 -12.10
N ALA A 323 2.56 2.64 -12.05
CA ALA A 323 2.82 3.67 -13.06
C ALA A 323 4.20 4.30 -12.92
N GLY A 324 4.67 4.47 -11.68
CA GLY A 324 5.88 5.23 -11.38
C GLY A 324 7.15 4.38 -11.44
N PRO A 325 8.23 4.88 -12.07
CA PRO A 325 9.52 4.19 -12.05
C PRO A 325 10.17 4.24 -10.66
N LEU A 326 9.98 5.31 -9.90
CA LEU A 326 10.68 5.58 -8.64
C LEU A 326 9.84 5.20 -7.40
N SER A 327 8.94 4.21 -7.51
CA SER A 327 8.29 3.66 -6.33
C SER A 327 9.27 2.83 -5.49
N GLY A 328 9.13 2.83 -4.16
CA GLY A 328 9.96 2.03 -3.27
C GLY A 328 9.98 0.54 -3.64
N LEU A 329 8.86 0.02 -4.15
CA LEU A 329 8.77 -1.36 -4.63
C LEU A 329 9.68 -1.60 -5.85
N HIS A 330 9.61 -0.73 -6.87
CA HIS A 330 10.39 -0.90 -8.11
C HIS A 330 11.88 -0.66 -7.87
N LEU A 331 12.24 0.32 -7.02
CA LEU A 331 13.64 0.55 -6.62
C LEU A 331 14.20 -0.68 -5.89
N SER A 332 13.43 -1.28 -5.00
CA SER A 332 13.82 -2.52 -4.30
C SER A 332 13.95 -3.70 -5.27
N MET A 333 13.05 -3.82 -6.26
CA MET A 333 13.13 -4.84 -7.32
C MET A 333 14.39 -4.64 -8.18
N GLN A 334 14.77 -3.40 -8.47
CA GLN A 334 16.02 -3.12 -9.17
C GLN A 334 17.23 -3.48 -8.33
N GLY A 335 17.30 -3.03 -7.09
CA GLY A 335 18.44 -3.29 -6.20
C GLY A 335 18.63 -4.77 -5.90
N ARG A 336 17.54 -5.54 -5.74
CA ARG A 336 17.61 -6.94 -5.32
C ARG A 336 17.66 -7.95 -6.49
N TYR A 337 16.98 -7.66 -7.58
CA TYR A 337 16.82 -8.60 -8.71
C TYR A 337 17.33 -8.05 -10.04
N GLY A 338 17.91 -6.86 -10.07
CA GLY A 338 18.47 -6.25 -11.26
C GLY A 338 17.45 -5.86 -12.33
N ILE A 339 16.16 -5.73 -11.97
CA ILE A 339 15.11 -5.37 -12.92
C ILE A 339 15.07 -3.83 -13.05
N PRO A 340 15.34 -3.24 -14.23
CA PRO A 340 15.32 -1.79 -14.40
C PRO A 340 13.94 -1.19 -14.06
N VAL A 341 13.90 -0.12 -13.28
CA VAL A 341 12.63 0.51 -12.85
C VAL A 341 11.73 0.93 -14.01
N PHE A 342 12.32 1.45 -15.10
CA PHE A 342 11.57 1.83 -16.30
C PHE A 342 10.98 0.64 -17.07
N ALA A 343 11.45 -0.59 -16.82
CA ALA A 343 10.84 -1.79 -17.37
C ALA A 343 9.40 -1.97 -16.85
N PHE A 344 9.19 -1.74 -15.55
CA PHE A 344 7.84 -1.82 -14.96
C PHE A 344 6.88 -0.81 -15.57
N GLN A 345 7.31 0.43 -15.79
CA GLN A 345 6.51 1.47 -16.43
C GLN A 345 6.05 1.03 -17.84
N ARG A 346 6.97 0.52 -18.67
CA ARG A 346 6.64 0.00 -20.00
C ARG A 346 5.71 -1.22 -19.94
N TRP A 347 5.96 -2.15 -19.03
CA TRP A 347 5.14 -3.36 -18.89
C TRP A 347 3.73 -3.06 -18.40
N ASN A 348 3.54 -1.97 -17.67
CA ASN A 348 2.25 -1.55 -17.12
C ASN A 348 1.48 -0.59 -18.03
N SER A 349 2.03 -0.18 -19.18
CA SER A 349 1.43 0.84 -20.06
C SER A 349 -0.01 0.54 -20.50
N ARG A 350 -0.38 -0.72 -20.70
CA ARG A 350 -1.75 -1.15 -21.06
C ARG A 350 -2.63 -1.47 -19.83
N TYR A 351 -2.01 -1.74 -18.70
CA TYR A 351 -2.68 -2.08 -17.44
C TYR A 351 -3.22 -0.83 -16.74
N ILE A 352 -2.40 0.22 -16.66
CA ILE A 352 -2.71 1.48 -15.97
C ILE A 352 -3.96 2.16 -16.49
N PRO A 353 -4.14 2.42 -17.83
CA PRO A 353 -5.32 3.10 -18.33
C PRO A 353 -6.63 2.36 -18.04
N LYS A 354 -6.61 1.03 -18.05
CA LYS A 354 -7.80 0.20 -17.73
C LYS A 354 -8.20 0.36 -16.26
N LEU A 355 -7.24 0.30 -15.34
CA LEU A 355 -7.53 0.51 -13.92
C LEU A 355 -7.93 1.95 -13.62
N LEU A 356 -7.32 2.91 -14.30
CA LEU A 356 -7.64 4.32 -14.14
C LEU A 356 -9.09 4.59 -14.55
N ALA A 357 -9.51 4.10 -15.72
CA ALA A 357 -10.89 4.23 -16.19
C ALA A 357 -11.89 3.55 -15.21
N ALA A 358 -11.58 2.35 -14.75
CA ALA A 358 -12.40 1.65 -13.77
C ALA A 358 -12.47 2.38 -12.42
N SER A 359 -11.37 2.97 -11.96
CA SER A 359 -11.33 3.74 -10.71
C SER A 359 -12.11 5.04 -10.81
N ILE A 360 -12.03 5.76 -11.95
CA ILE A 360 -12.87 6.94 -12.20
C ILE A 360 -14.35 6.55 -12.14
N LEU A 361 -14.75 5.49 -12.83
CA LEU A 361 -16.13 4.99 -12.78
C LEU A 361 -16.56 4.65 -11.35
N ALA A 362 -15.67 4.00 -10.58
CA ALA A 362 -15.95 3.63 -9.18
C ALA A 362 -16.13 4.87 -8.29
N LEU A 363 -15.35 5.94 -8.48
CA LEU A 363 -15.49 7.20 -7.75
C LEU A 363 -16.85 7.87 -8.05
N HIS A 364 -17.25 7.93 -9.34
CA HIS A 364 -18.55 8.47 -9.73
C HIS A 364 -19.71 7.64 -9.17
N LEU A 365 -19.61 6.31 -9.23
CA LEU A 365 -20.61 5.42 -8.66
C LEU A 365 -20.72 5.58 -7.13
N GLN A 366 -19.56 5.64 -6.44
CA GLN A 366 -19.52 5.86 -5.00
C GLN A 366 -20.17 7.20 -4.61
N ALA A 367 -19.88 8.27 -5.34
CA ALA A 367 -20.47 9.58 -5.12
C ALA A 367 -21.98 9.56 -5.36
N ALA A 368 -22.45 9.00 -6.48
CA ALA A 368 -23.87 8.91 -6.83
C ALA A 368 -24.68 8.11 -5.80
N LEU A 369 -24.16 6.97 -5.34
CA LEU A 369 -24.82 6.14 -4.31
C LEU A 369 -24.91 6.82 -2.94
N ARG A 370 -24.11 7.87 -2.72
CA ARG A 370 -24.06 8.61 -1.47
C ARG A 370 -24.66 10.01 -1.56
N GLY A 371 -25.15 10.41 -2.73
CA GLY A 371 -25.75 11.72 -2.96
C GLY A 371 -24.77 12.90 -2.92
N LEU A 372 -23.51 12.68 -3.37
CA LEU A 372 -22.42 13.67 -3.38
C LEU A 372 -22.30 14.37 -4.73
#